data_2ab2b57f70c222cd50f963d30b9f29f1
#
_entry.id   2ab2b57f70c222cd50f963d30b9f29f1
#
_cell.length_a   1.000
_cell.length_b   1.000
_cell.length_c   1.000
_cell.angle_alpha   90.00
_cell.angle_beta   90.00
_cell.angle_gamma   90.00
#
_symmetry.space_group_name_H-M   'P 1'
#
loop_
_entity.id
_entity.type
_entity.pdbx_description
1 polymer ?
#
loop_
_entity_poly.entity_id
_entity_poly.type
_entity_poly.pdbx_seq_one_letter_code
_entity_poly.pdbx_strand_id
1 'polypeptide(L)'
;MALNDPLGDMITRIRNAASRSKPKVSTPGSKLRGRVLEVLKNEGYIRGYASVEHDDGRSELEIELKYYDGAPVIREIERVSKPGRRVYVSVKALPRIHNGLGIAILSTPKGVMADHEARDQNVGGEILCTVF
;
A
#
# COMPACT_ATOMS: atom_id res chain seq x y z
N MET A 1 -10.47 -13.31 -15.53
CA MET A 1 -10.03 -13.03 -15.11
C MET A 1 -9.67 -13.12 -14.07
N ALA A 2 -9.57 -13.32 -13.73
CA ALA A 2 -9.40 -13.57 -12.69
C ALA A 2 -8.45 -13.04 -12.03
N LEU A 3 -8.65 -12.14 -11.66
CA LEU A 3 -7.82 -11.55 -11.04
C LEU A 3 -7.83 -11.76 -9.76
N ASN A 4 -7.05 -12.50 -9.24
CA ASN A 4 -6.91 -12.73 -7.86
C ASN A 4 -5.74 -11.97 -7.28
N ASP A 5 -5.78 -10.68 -7.43
CA ASP A 5 -4.81 -9.77 -6.81
C ASP A 5 -5.56 -8.67 -6.05
N PRO A 6 -6.10 -9.00 -4.85
CA PRO A 6 -6.85 -8.01 -4.07
C PRO A 6 -6.04 -6.76 -3.71
N LEU A 7 -4.75 -6.92 -3.43
CA LEU A 7 -3.88 -5.77 -3.14
C LEU A 7 -3.69 -4.91 -4.39
N GLY A 8 -3.49 -5.53 -5.55
CA GLY A 8 -3.39 -4.81 -6.83
C GLY A 8 -4.66 -4.05 -7.14
N ASP A 9 -5.82 -4.64 -6.85
CA ASP A 9 -7.12 -3.97 -7.03
C ASP A 9 -7.22 -2.73 -6.13
N MET A 10 -6.82 -2.85 -4.86
CA MET A 10 -6.82 -1.71 -3.94
C MET A 10 -5.92 -0.59 -4.46
N ILE A 11 -4.72 -0.94 -4.91
CA ILE A 11 -3.76 0.04 -5.45
C ILE A 11 -4.35 0.77 -6.66
N THR A 12 -5.01 0.03 -7.55
CA THR A 12 -5.66 0.61 -8.72
C THR A 12 -6.79 1.57 -8.31
N ARG A 13 -7.58 1.20 -7.31
CA ARG A 13 -8.65 2.06 -6.79
C ARG A 13 -8.10 3.36 -6.20
N ILE A 14 -7.01 3.26 -5.43
CA ILE A 14 -6.34 4.44 -4.88
C ILE A 14 -5.83 5.34 -6.00
N ARG A 15 -5.16 4.76 -6.99
CA ARG A 15 -4.61 5.51 -8.11
C ARG A 15 -5.70 6.24 -8.89
N ASN A 16 -6.78 5.55 -9.20
CA ASN A 16 -7.89 6.15 -9.94
C ASN A 16 -8.60 7.25 -9.14
N ALA A 17 -8.82 7.03 -7.85
CA ALA A 17 -9.46 8.03 -7.01
C ALA A 17 -8.59 9.28 -6.87
N ALA A 18 -7.28 9.09 -6.71
CA ALA A 18 -6.34 10.21 -6.61
C ALA A 18 -6.32 11.04 -7.91
N SER A 19 -6.35 10.37 -9.06
CA SER A 19 -6.35 11.07 -10.34
C SER A 19 -7.62 11.88 -10.57
N ARG A 20 -8.71 11.51 -9.88
CA ARG A 20 -10.00 12.21 -9.98
C ARG A 20 -10.25 13.14 -8.80
N SER A 21 -9.25 13.35 -7.97
CA SER A 21 -9.30 14.22 -6.78
C SER A 21 -10.42 13.84 -5.82
N LYS A 22 -10.71 12.56 -5.68
CA LYS A 22 -11.73 12.09 -4.75
C LYS A 22 -11.19 12.08 -3.33
N PRO A 23 -11.98 12.49 -2.32
CA PRO A 23 -11.50 12.51 -0.94
C PRO A 23 -11.39 11.11 -0.33
N LYS A 24 -12.24 10.18 -0.77
CA LYS A 24 -12.29 8.84 -0.21
C LYS A 24 -12.45 7.78 -1.29
N VAL A 25 -12.01 6.58 -0.96
CA VAL A 25 -12.20 5.41 -1.81
C VAL A 25 -12.37 4.18 -0.93
N SER A 26 -13.20 3.23 -1.37
CA SER A 26 -13.45 2.01 -0.62
C SER A 26 -12.88 0.80 -1.34
N THR A 27 -12.46 -0.19 -0.57
CA THR A 27 -12.00 -1.48 -1.08
C THR A 27 -12.52 -2.59 -0.17
N PRO A 28 -12.74 -3.80 -0.67
CA PRO A 28 -13.07 -4.91 0.21
C PRO A 28 -12.00 -5.09 1.28
N GLY A 29 -12.41 -5.48 2.47
CA GLY A 29 -11.50 -5.59 3.61
C GLY A 29 -10.68 -6.87 3.61
N SER A 30 -9.46 -6.79 4.10
CA SER A 30 -8.62 -7.93 4.43
C SER A 30 -7.51 -7.46 5.36
N LYS A 31 -6.91 -8.42 6.06
CA LYS A 31 -5.80 -8.10 6.97
C LYS A 31 -4.61 -7.50 6.23
N LEU A 32 -4.25 -8.10 5.09
CA LEU A 32 -3.10 -7.62 4.33
C LEU A 32 -3.32 -6.18 3.83
N ARG A 33 -4.49 -5.93 3.25
CA ARG A 33 -4.80 -4.59 2.75
C ARG A 33 -4.79 -3.57 3.89
N GLY A 34 -5.34 -3.93 5.05
CA GLY A 34 -5.31 -3.06 6.22
C GLY A 34 -3.90 -2.76 6.70
N ARG A 35 -3.01 -3.75 6.67
CA ARG A 35 -1.62 -3.56 7.08
C ARG A 35 -0.86 -2.65 6.12
N VAL A 36 -1.13 -2.77 4.82
CA VAL A 36 -0.53 -1.86 3.83
C VAL A 36 -1.04 -0.43 4.04
N LEU A 37 -2.35 -0.27 4.31
CA LEU A 37 -2.91 1.05 4.59
C LEU A 37 -2.32 1.67 5.85
N GLU A 38 -2.03 0.85 6.87
CA GLU A 38 -1.39 1.35 8.08
C GLU A 38 0.00 1.93 7.79
N VAL A 39 0.78 1.25 6.93
CA VAL A 39 2.09 1.76 6.52
C VAL A 39 1.91 3.07 5.73
N LEU A 40 0.98 3.13 4.79
CA LEU A 40 0.73 4.35 4.02
C LEU A 40 0.35 5.51 4.92
N LYS A 41 -0.47 5.26 5.94
CA LYS A 41 -0.87 6.28 6.89
C LYS A 41 0.33 6.77 7.71
N ASN A 42 1.11 5.84 8.26
CA ASN A 42 2.26 6.18 9.10
C ASN A 42 3.35 6.89 8.32
N GLU A 43 3.47 6.62 7.03
CA GLU A 43 4.44 7.28 6.17
C GLU A 43 3.91 8.59 5.58
N GLY A 44 2.68 8.96 5.91
CA GLY A 44 2.12 10.25 5.52
C GLY A 44 1.52 10.31 4.12
N TYR A 45 1.24 9.18 3.49
CA TYR A 45 0.69 9.14 2.14
C TYR A 45 -0.83 9.22 2.09
N ILE A 46 -1.52 8.79 3.15
CA ILE A 46 -2.97 8.92 3.26
C ILE A 46 -3.32 9.53 4.60
N ARG A 47 -4.52 10.09 4.71
CA ARG A 47 -4.96 10.69 5.97
C ARG A 47 -5.32 9.63 7.00
N GLY A 48 -5.93 8.56 6.54
CA GLY A 48 -6.30 7.46 7.41
C GLY A 48 -7.19 6.47 6.68
N TYR A 49 -7.69 5.50 7.43
CA TYR A 49 -8.62 4.53 6.90
C TYR A 49 -9.47 4.00 8.04
N ALA A 50 -10.63 3.44 7.70
CA ALA A 50 -11.53 2.86 8.68
C ALA A 50 -12.11 1.57 8.14
N SER A 51 -12.36 0.62 9.03
CA SER A 51 -13.05 -0.62 8.67
C SER A 51 -14.56 -0.39 8.84
N VAL A 52 -15.31 -0.71 7.81
CA VAL A 52 -16.77 -0.57 7.83
C VAL A 52 -17.37 -1.96 7.63
N GLU A 53 -18.21 -2.38 8.55
CA GLU A 53 -18.89 -3.67 8.42
C GLU A 53 -20.32 -3.47 8.00
N HIS A 54 -20.77 -4.32 7.08
CA HIS A 54 -22.14 -4.29 6.59
C HIS A 54 -22.96 -5.39 7.25
N ASP A 55 -24.28 -5.21 7.26
CA ASP A 55 -25.20 -6.13 7.91
C ASP A 55 -25.13 -7.55 7.35
N ASP A 56 -24.68 -7.72 6.11
CA ASP A 56 -24.56 -9.02 5.48
C ASP A 56 -23.21 -9.72 5.78
N GLY A 57 -22.42 -9.17 6.71
CA GLY A 57 -21.16 -9.76 7.11
C GLY A 57 -19.96 -9.33 6.29
N ARG A 58 -20.17 -8.55 5.23
CA ARG A 58 -19.04 -8.06 4.43
C ARG A 58 -18.34 -6.92 5.16
N SER A 59 -17.03 -6.83 4.99
CA SER A 59 -16.26 -5.71 5.51
C SER A 59 -15.62 -4.95 4.36
N GLU A 60 -15.49 -3.66 4.54
CA GLU A 60 -14.81 -2.78 3.60
C GLU A 60 -13.83 -1.92 4.35
N LEU A 61 -12.78 -1.49 3.66
CA LEU A 61 -11.87 -0.48 4.16
C LEU A 61 -12.16 0.82 3.41
N GLU A 62 -12.47 1.86 4.16
CA GLU A 62 -12.71 3.19 3.60
C GLU A 62 -11.42 3.97 3.79
N ILE A 63 -10.84 4.45 2.70
CA ILE A 63 -9.52 5.09 2.68
C ILE A 63 -9.71 6.57 2.46
N GLU A 64 -9.16 7.40 3.35
CA GLU A 64 -9.19 8.85 3.17
C GLU A 64 -7.89 9.28 2.52
N LEU A 65 -8.00 9.78 1.29
CA LEU A 65 -6.84 10.22 0.52
C LEU A 65 -6.36 11.58 1.01
N LYS A 66 -5.09 11.87 0.72
CA LYS A 66 -4.45 13.08 1.20
C LYS A 66 -4.01 13.93 0.02
N TYR A 67 -4.29 15.23 0.10
CA TYR A 67 -3.91 16.19 -0.95
C TYR A 67 -3.14 17.33 -0.33
N TYR A 68 -2.26 17.92 -1.09
CA TYR A 68 -1.51 19.10 -0.69
C TYR A 68 -1.50 20.08 -1.86
N ASP A 69 -1.99 21.28 -1.63
CA ASP A 69 -2.05 22.33 -2.64
C ASP A 69 -2.73 21.86 -3.92
N GLY A 70 -3.85 21.13 -3.77
CA GLY A 70 -4.65 20.63 -4.88
C GLY A 70 -4.13 19.39 -5.58
N ALA A 71 -2.97 18.87 -5.17
CA ALA A 71 -2.38 17.68 -5.80
C ALA A 71 -2.37 16.50 -4.84
N PRO A 72 -2.53 15.26 -5.36
CA PRO A 72 -2.45 14.08 -4.49
C PRO A 72 -1.06 13.96 -3.87
N VAL A 73 -0.99 13.58 -2.61
CA VAL A 73 0.28 13.28 -1.94
C VAL A 73 0.89 12.03 -2.55
N ILE A 74 0.08 11.04 -2.90
CA ILE A 74 0.56 9.87 -3.64
C ILE A 74 0.70 10.27 -5.10
N ARG A 75 1.92 10.37 -5.59
CA ARG A 75 2.20 10.68 -6.99
C ARG A 75 2.29 9.43 -7.84
N GLU A 76 2.87 8.37 -7.28
CA GLU A 76 3.00 7.08 -7.93
C GLU A 76 2.74 6.00 -6.92
N ILE A 77 2.01 4.98 -7.30
CA ILE A 77 1.83 3.78 -6.51
C ILE A 77 1.77 2.59 -7.47
N GLU A 78 2.70 1.64 -7.29
CA GLU A 78 2.87 0.53 -8.20
C GLU A 78 2.90 -0.80 -7.46
N ARG A 79 2.15 -1.77 -7.99
CA ARG A 79 2.22 -3.15 -7.51
C ARG A 79 3.51 -3.77 -8.03
N VAL A 80 4.27 -4.43 -7.15
CA VAL A 80 5.52 -5.08 -7.55
C VAL A 80 5.34 -6.59 -7.56
N SER A 81 5.18 -7.23 -6.40
CA SER A 81 4.96 -8.67 -6.32
C SER A 81 3.50 -8.97 -6.66
N LYS A 82 3.27 -9.94 -7.54
CA LYS A 82 1.93 -10.30 -8.01
C LYS A 82 1.73 -11.80 -7.85
N PRO A 83 0.49 -12.29 -7.80
CA PRO A 83 0.25 -13.72 -7.65
C PRO A 83 0.97 -14.59 -8.68
N GLY A 84 1.09 -14.12 -9.92
CA GLY A 84 1.80 -14.86 -10.97
C GLY A 84 3.28 -14.60 -11.03
N ARG A 85 3.79 -13.66 -10.23
CA ARG A 85 5.20 -13.29 -10.28
C ARG A 85 5.60 -12.66 -8.95
N ARG A 86 5.95 -13.49 -7.99
CA ARG A 86 6.37 -13.02 -6.67
C ARG A 86 7.78 -12.45 -6.72
N VAL A 87 8.01 -11.36 -5.98
CA VAL A 87 9.30 -10.68 -5.93
C VAL A 87 9.78 -10.61 -4.48
N TYR A 88 10.89 -11.29 -4.19
CA TYR A 88 11.48 -11.31 -2.86
C TYR A 88 12.87 -10.71 -2.92
N VAL A 89 13.27 -10.01 -1.87
CA VAL A 89 14.60 -9.43 -1.79
C VAL A 89 15.19 -9.63 -0.40
N SER A 90 16.51 -9.74 -0.35
CA SER A 90 17.22 -9.72 0.93
C SER A 90 17.35 -8.28 1.40
N VAL A 91 17.68 -8.09 2.67
CA VAL A 91 17.86 -6.76 3.23
C VAL A 91 18.95 -5.98 2.49
N LYS A 92 19.99 -6.65 2.02
CA LYS A 92 21.08 -5.99 1.30
C LYS A 92 20.69 -5.53 -0.10
N ALA A 93 19.67 -6.16 -0.69
CA ALA A 93 19.21 -5.85 -2.03
C ALA A 93 17.97 -4.95 -2.05
N LEU A 94 17.54 -4.42 -0.91
CA LEU A 94 16.39 -3.55 -0.85
C LEU A 94 16.62 -2.29 -1.68
N PRO A 95 15.74 -2.00 -2.65
CA PRO A 95 15.91 -0.83 -3.48
C PRO A 95 15.58 0.45 -2.72
N ARG A 96 16.14 1.56 -3.17
CA ARG A 96 15.72 2.88 -2.70
C ARG A 96 14.83 3.49 -3.76
N ILE A 97 13.65 3.89 -3.36
CA ILE A 97 12.64 4.42 -4.28
C ILE A 97 12.82 5.93 -4.39
N HIS A 98 13.08 6.41 -5.60
CA HIS A 98 13.34 7.83 -5.86
C HIS A 98 14.40 8.39 -4.88
N ASN A 99 15.53 7.68 -4.76
CA ASN A 99 16.65 8.07 -3.88
C ASN A 99 16.25 8.25 -2.42
N GLY A 100 15.28 7.46 -1.97
CA GLY A 100 14.82 7.53 -0.58
C GLY A 100 13.68 8.50 -0.33
N LEU A 101 13.19 9.20 -1.36
CA LEU A 101 12.04 10.09 -1.22
C LEU A 101 10.72 9.31 -1.23
N GLY A 102 10.71 8.14 -1.85
CA GLY A 102 9.57 7.23 -1.80
C GLY A 102 9.85 6.04 -0.90
N ILE A 103 8.93 5.09 -0.87
CA ILE A 103 9.07 3.88 -0.06
C ILE A 103 8.72 2.63 -0.86
N ALA A 104 9.28 1.51 -0.45
CA ALA A 104 8.76 0.20 -0.80
C ALA A 104 8.05 -0.35 0.43
N ILE A 105 6.93 -1.02 0.24
CA ILE A 105 6.21 -1.67 1.33
C ILE A 105 6.43 -3.17 1.20
N LEU A 106 6.95 -3.79 2.25
CA LEU A 106 7.33 -5.19 2.25
C LEU A 106 6.52 -6.02 3.23
N SER A 107 6.31 -7.28 2.87
CA SER A 107 5.85 -8.29 3.82
C SER A 107 7.07 -9.05 4.30
N THR A 108 7.37 -8.98 5.58
CA THR A 108 8.55 -9.58 6.19
C THR A 108 8.13 -10.55 7.30
N PRO A 109 9.04 -11.41 7.79
CA PRO A 109 8.72 -12.25 8.94
C PRO A 109 8.33 -11.47 10.20
N LYS A 110 8.67 -10.17 10.26
CA LYS A 110 8.32 -9.31 11.39
C LYS A 110 7.12 -8.41 11.11
N GLY A 111 6.46 -8.60 9.98
CA GLY A 111 5.24 -7.87 9.62
C GLY A 111 5.37 -7.08 8.33
N VAL A 112 4.31 -6.36 7.99
CA VAL A 112 4.28 -5.47 6.83
C VAL A 112 4.88 -4.13 7.25
N MET A 113 5.85 -3.64 6.50
CA MET A 113 6.57 -2.42 6.87
C MET A 113 7.19 -1.73 5.67
N ALA A 114 7.59 -0.48 5.87
CA ALA A 114 8.32 0.27 4.84
C ALA A 114 9.77 -0.22 4.77
N ASP A 115 10.43 0.03 3.64
CA ASP A 115 11.79 -0.41 3.40
C ASP A 115 12.79 0.12 4.43
N HIS A 116 12.67 1.38 4.85
CA HIS A 116 13.59 1.93 5.84
C HIS A 116 13.46 1.19 7.20
N GLU A 117 12.26 0.79 7.57
CA GLU A 117 12.05 0.03 8.80
C GLU A 117 12.61 -1.37 8.67
N ALA A 118 12.45 -2.00 7.50
CA ALA A 118 13.03 -3.32 7.24
C ALA A 118 14.56 -3.27 7.31
N ARG A 119 15.18 -2.21 6.82
CA ARG A 119 16.62 -2.02 6.94
C ARG A 119 17.04 -1.90 8.41
N ASP A 120 16.30 -1.11 9.19
CA ASP A 120 16.59 -0.93 10.62
C ASP A 120 16.47 -2.24 11.38
N GLN A 121 15.52 -3.09 11.01
CA GLN A 121 15.32 -4.38 11.66
C GLN A 121 16.14 -5.49 11.01
N ASN A 122 16.89 -5.17 9.97
CA ASN A 122 17.76 -6.12 9.27
C ASN A 122 16.99 -7.33 8.72
N VAL A 123 15.84 -7.08 8.08
CA VAL A 123 15.02 -8.13 7.48
C VAL A 123 14.72 -7.81 6.02
N GLY A 124 14.69 -8.84 5.20
CA GLY A 124 14.18 -8.77 3.84
C GLY A 124 12.78 -9.37 3.76
N GLY A 125 12.21 -9.40 2.58
CA GLY A 125 10.90 -9.98 2.39
C GLY A 125 10.36 -9.78 0.99
N GLU A 126 9.05 -9.91 0.87
CA GLU A 126 8.35 -9.74 -0.40
C GLU A 126 8.04 -8.25 -0.61
N ILE A 127 8.45 -7.70 -1.75
CA ILE A 127 8.11 -6.31 -2.07
C ILE A 127 6.69 -6.29 -2.61
N LEU A 128 5.76 -5.76 -1.83
CA LEU A 128 4.36 -5.70 -2.21
C LEU A 128 4.10 -4.59 -3.22
N CYS A 129 4.59 -3.40 -2.94
CA CYS A 129 4.38 -2.24 -3.80
C CYS A 129 5.42 -1.17 -3.51
N THR A 130 5.48 -0.17 -4.40
CA THR A 130 6.30 1.02 -4.20
C THR A 130 5.40 2.24 -4.26
N VAL A 131 5.76 3.28 -3.51
CA VAL A 131 4.97 4.51 -3.40
C VAL A 131 5.90 5.71 -3.45
N PHE A 132 5.45 6.72 -4.17
CA PHE A 132 6.18 7.99 -4.22
C PHE A 132 5.20 9.15 -4.28
#